data_2a9668b02ae65f89bd108d38ea965308
#
_entry.id   2a9668b02ae65f89bd108d38ea965308
#
_cell.length_a   1.000
_cell.length_b   1.000
_cell.length_c   1.000
_cell.angle_alpha   90.00
_cell.angle_beta   90.00
_cell.angle_gamma   90.00
#
_symmetry.space_group_name_H-M   'P 1'
#
loop_
_entity.id
_entity.type
_entity.pdbx_description
1 polymer ?
#
loop_
_entity_poly.entity_id
_entity_poly.type
_entity_poly.pdbx_seq_one_letter_code
_entity_poly.pdbx_strand_id
1 'polypeptide(L)'
;MPKMPKVSRMSKMDERQPVIARDVKKFAKELEERTRQFAIRIIRLSSTLPNTPEGRAIRTQMTKAGTSVGANYREANRARSKADFRNKIAICESEASETQYWLEVIVGMGWKSKDEIQPEYDECSELLALFTSIGNR
;
A
#
# COMPACT_ATOMS: atom_id res chain seq x y z
N MET A 1 -22.14 -18.42 12.49
CA MET A 1 -22.38 -17.71 12.71
C MET A 1 -22.27 -17.39 13.56
N PRO A 2 -22.13 -17.69 13.68
CA PRO A 2 -22.79 -17.29 14.34
C PRO A 2 -22.47 -16.20 14.68
N LYS A 3 -21.87 -15.78 14.70
CA LYS A 3 -21.94 -14.73 14.98
C LYS A 3 -22.69 -13.73 14.71
N MET A 4 -23.48 -13.79 14.80
CA MET A 4 -24.56 -12.96 14.40
C MET A 4 -24.77 -11.72 15.25
N PRO A 5 -24.58 -11.74 16.56
CA PRO A 5 -24.79 -10.52 17.37
C PRO A 5 -23.92 -9.34 16.94
N LYS A 6 -22.68 -9.62 16.64
CA LYS A 6 -21.76 -8.58 16.19
C LYS A 6 -22.16 -8.04 14.84
N VAL A 7 -22.50 -8.94 13.94
CA VAL A 7 -22.94 -8.59 12.59
C VAL A 7 -24.19 -7.74 12.65
N SER A 8 -25.13 -8.11 13.52
CA SER A 8 -26.37 -7.35 13.68
C SER A 8 -26.11 -5.92 14.13
N ARG A 9 -25.19 -5.74 15.04
CA ARG A 9 -24.86 -4.41 15.55
C ARG A 9 -24.23 -3.54 14.46
N MET A 10 -23.33 -4.11 13.70
CA MET A 10 -22.74 -3.42 12.57
C MET A 10 -23.78 -3.09 11.52
N SER A 11 -24.66 -4.02 11.27
CA SER A 11 -25.75 -3.80 10.31
C SER A 11 -26.61 -2.60 10.65
N LYS A 12 -26.94 -2.43 11.94
CA LYS A 12 -27.74 -1.28 12.38
C LYS A 12 -27.03 0.03 12.13
N MET A 13 -25.73 0.09 12.39
CA MET A 13 -24.96 1.29 12.10
C MET A 13 -24.88 1.53 10.60
N ASP A 14 -24.63 0.47 9.85
CA ASP A 14 -24.49 0.57 8.40
C ASP A 14 -25.81 0.99 7.74
N GLU A 15 -26.94 0.51 8.27
CA GLU A 15 -28.25 0.86 7.73
C GLU A 15 -28.52 2.36 7.80
N ARG A 16 -27.92 3.07 8.74
CA ARG A 16 -28.08 4.52 8.86
C ARG A 16 -27.22 5.30 7.88
N GLN A 17 -26.27 4.62 7.22
CA GLN A 17 -25.39 5.27 6.27
C GLN A 17 -25.85 4.99 4.85
N PRO A 18 -25.63 5.94 3.93
CA PRO A 18 -25.85 5.67 2.51
C PRO A 18 -25.01 4.48 2.07
N VAL A 19 -25.51 3.71 1.12
CA VAL A 19 -24.80 2.54 0.59
C VAL A 19 -23.43 2.95 0.07
N ILE A 20 -23.36 4.08 -0.63
CA ILE A 20 -22.09 4.58 -1.18
C ILE A 20 -21.08 4.85 -0.06
N ALA A 21 -21.50 5.44 1.05
CA ALA A 21 -20.61 5.72 2.17
C ALA A 21 -20.06 4.43 2.79
N ARG A 22 -20.89 3.39 2.89
CA ARG A 22 -20.47 2.08 3.39
C ARG A 22 -19.43 1.43 2.47
N ASP A 23 -19.68 1.52 1.16
CA ASP A 23 -18.77 0.95 0.16
C ASP A 23 -17.42 1.65 0.15
N VAL A 24 -17.41 2.97 0.30
CA VAL A 24 -16.17 3.74 0.39
C VAL A 24 -15.39 3.35 1.65
N LYS A 25 -16.08 3.22 2.78
CA LYS A 25 -15.46 2.84 4.04
C LYS A 25 -14.85 1.44 3.97
N LYS A 26 -15.58 0.51 3.36
CA LYS A 26 -15.09 -0.86 3.17
C LYS A 26 -13.88 -0.87 2.27
N PHE A 27 -13.93 -0.13 1.17
CA PHE A 27 -12.81 -0.03 0.24
C PHE A 27 -11.56 0.52 0.93
N ALA A 28 -11.72 1.58 1.74
CA ALA A 28 -10.60 2.18 2.45
C ALA A 28 -9.96 1.18 3.42
N LYS A 29 -10.77 0.43 4.14
CA LYS A 29 -10.29 -0.56 5.09
C LYS A 29 -9.54 -1.68 4.39
N GLU A 30 -10.07 -2.16 3.27
CA GLU A 30 -9.43 -3.20 2.49
C GLU A 30 -8.11 -2.73 1.90
N LEU A 31 -8.04 -1.49 1.44
CA LEU A 31 -6.82 -0.94 0.89
C LEU A 31 -5.77 -0.70 1.98
N GLU A 32 -6.18 -0.30 3.19
CA GLU A 32 -5.25 -0.22 4.33
C GLU A 32 -4.60 -1.57 4.59
N GLU A 33 -5.39 -2.63 4.62
CA GLU A 33 -4.85 -3.98 4.84
C GLU A 33 -3.97 -4.43 3.68
N ARG A 34 -4.40 -4.14 2.45
CA ARG A 34 -3.66 -4.52 1.26
C ARG A 34 -2.28 -3.85 1.22
N THR A 35 -2.22 -2.57 1.57
CA THR A 35 -0.96 -1.84 1.61
C THR A 35 -0.08 -2.28 2.78
N ARG A 36 -0.68 -2.71 3.88
CA ARG A 36 0.06 -3.29 5.00
C ARG A 36 0.73 -4.61 4.59
N GLN A 37 0.00 -5.46 3.89
CA GLN A 37 0.56 -6.72 3.38
C GLN A 37 1.66 -6.45 2.37
N PHE A 38 1.49 -5.44 1.53
CA PHE A 38 2.53 -5.04 0.59
C PHE A 38 3.81 -4.65 1.32
N ALA A 39 3.70 -3.85 2.38
CA ALA A 39 4.85 -3.45 3.20
C ALA A 39 5.59 -4.67 3.75
N ILE A 40 4.85 -5.64 4.27
CA ILE A 40 5.43 -6.87 4.83
C ILE A 40 6.19 -7.64 3.73
N ARG A 41 5.59 -7.75 2.56
CA ARG A 41 6.21 -8.46 1.44
C ARG A 41 7.50 -7.77 0.99
N ILE A 42 7.50 -6.45 0.93
CA ILE A 42 8.70 -5.69 0.55
C ILE A 42 9.80 -5.84 1.60
N ILE A 43 9.46 -5.81 2.88
CA ILE A 43 10.43 -6.03 3.95
C ILE A 43 11.07 -7.41 3.81
N ARG A 44 10.24 -8.44 3.58
CA ARG A 44 10.75 -9.81 3.43
C ARG A 44 11.68 -9.94 2.23
N LEU A 45 11.29 -9.36 1.11
CA LEU A 45 12.11 -9.36 -0.08
C LEU A 45 13.42 -8.61 0.17
N SER A 46 13.34 -7.44 0.76
CA SER A 46 14.50 -6.61 1.09
C SER A 46 15.50 -7.38 1.95
N SER A 47 15.02 -8.15 2.92
CA SER A 47 15.88 -8.88 3.85
C SER A 47 16.73 -9.96 3.19
N THR A 48 16.39 -10.35 1.96
CA THR A 48 17.14 -11.38 1.22
C THR A 48 18.20 -10.78 0.29
N LEU A 49 18.31 -9.46 0.21
CA LEU A 49 19.30 -8.81 -0.63
C LEU A 49 20.70 -8.87 0.01
N PRO A 50 21.77 -8.69 -0.80
CA PRO A 50 23.13 -8.84 -0.30
C PRO A 50 23.45 -7.96 0.91
N ASN A 51 24.21 -8.51 1.85
CA ASN A 51 24.65 -7.78 3.03
C ASN A 51 26.01 -7.12 2.75
N THR A 52 26.05 -6.28 1.74
CA THR A 52 27.21 -5.47 1.34
C THR A 52 26.84 -4.01 1.54
N PRO A 53 27.81 -3.08 1.49
CA PRO A 53 27.47 -1.66 1.58
C PRO A 53 26.39 -1.25 0.57
N GLU A 54 26.51 -1.71 -0.67
CA GLU A 54 25.55 -1.39 -1.74
C GLU A 54 24.20 -2.04 -1.46
N GLY A 55 24.24 -3.32 -1.08
CA GLY A 55 23.00 -4.05 -0.76
C GLY A 55 22.27 -3.42 0.40
N ARG A 56 22.99 -3.04 1.46
CA ARG A 56 22.36 -2.41 2.63
C ARG A 56 21.75 -1.06 2.27
N ALA A 57 22.39 -0.29 1.39
CA ALA A 57 21.84 0.99 0.96
C ALA A 57 20.51 0.81 0.24
N ILE A 58 20.45 -0.16 -0.68
CA ILE A 58 19.22 -0.44 -1.44
C ILE A 58 18.15 -1.03 -0.53
N ARG A 59 18.52 -1.93 0.38
CA ARG A 59 17.59 -2.50 1.36
C ARG A 59 16.90 -1.40 2.14
N THR A 60 17.66 -0.41 2.60
CA THR A 60 17.12 0.72 3.37
C THR A 60 16.12 1.52 2.52
N GLN A 61 16.49 1.86 1.30
CA GLN A 61 15.64 2.67 0.43
C GLN A 61 14.36 1.93 0.04
N MET A 62 14.49 0.67 -0.32
CA MET A 62 13.33 -0.13 -0.75
C MET A 62 12.36 -0.37 0.41
N THR A 63 12.88 -0.67 1.59
CA THR A 63 12.05 -0.86 2.79
C THR A 63 11.32 0.44 3.13
N LYS A 64 12.04 1.56 3.09
CA LYS A 64 11.44 2.87 3.39
C LYS A 64 10.30 3.19 2.41
N ALA A 65 10.55 3.02 1.12
CA ALA A 65 9.54 3.32 0.10
C ALA A 65 8.33 2.39 0.25
N GLY A 66 8.57 1.09 0.34
CA GLY A 66 7.48 0.10 0.40
C GLY A 66 6.60 0.22 1.64
N THR A 67 7.20 0.58 2.78
CA THR A 67 6.44 0.75 4.02
C THR A 67 5.72 2.10 4.08
N SER A 68 6.23 3.10 3.37
CA SER A 68 5.62 4.43 3.35
C SER A 68 4.30 4.48 2.60
N VAL A 69 4.07 3.55 1.66
CA VAL A 69 2.82 3.52 0.90
C VAL A 69 1.62 3.37 1.84
N GLY A 70 1.60 2.32 2.63
CA GLY A 70 0.47 2.06 3.54
C GLY A 70 0.43 3.02 4.72
N ALA A 71 1.59 3.44 5.23
CA ALA A 71 1.63 4.39 6.33
C ALA A 71 0.96 5.71 5.93
N ASN A 72 1.27 6.21 4.74
CA ASN A 72 0.66 7.45 4.25
C ASN A 72 -0.80 7.27 3.87
N TYR A 73 -1.19 6.10 3.39
CA TYR A 73 -2.60 5.85 3.08
C TYR A 73 -3.44 5.85 4.35
N ARG A 74 -2.94 5.25 5.43
CA ARG A 74 -3.63 5.31 6.72
C ARG A 74 -3.77 6.75 7.20
N GLU A 75 -2.73 7.56 7.02
CA GLU A 75 -2.77 8.98 7.35
C GLU A 75 -3.80 9.72 6.49
N ALA A 76 -3.87 9.39 5.21
CA ALA A 76 -4.85 10.00 4.31
C ALA A 76 -6.28 9.77 4.81
N ASN A 77 -6.58 8.58 5.30
CA ASN A 77 -7.90 8.26 5.80
C ASN A 77 -8.25 8.97 7.11
N ARG A 78 -7.26 9.60 7.74
CA ARG A 78 -7.44 10.41 8.95
C ARG A 78 -7.23 11.89 8.69
N ALA A 79 -7.16 12.26 7.42
CA ALA A 79 -6.92 13.65 7.02
C ALA A 79 -8.08 14.55 7.47
N ARG A 80 -7.73 15.79 7.83
CA ARG A 80 -8.70 16.78 8.34
C ARG A 80 -9.28 17.66 7.25
N SER A 81 -8.80 17.53 6.02
CA SER A 81 -9.27 18.33 4.90
C SER A 81 -9.06 17.55 3.61
N LYS A 82 -9.78 17.98 2.57
CA LYS A 82 -9.60 17.41 1.22
C LYS A 82 -8.18 17.64 0.71
N ALA A 83 -7.63 18.82 0.98
CA ALA A 83 -6.27 19.15 0.56
C ALA A 83 -5.25 18.25 1.22
N ASP A 84 -5.39 17.99 2.52
CA ASP A 84 -4.51 17.09 3.24
C ASP A 84 -4.64 15.66 2.73
N PHE A 85 -5.87 15.21 2.49
CA PHE A 85 -6.12 13.89 1.92
C PHE A 85 -5.42 13.73 0.57
N ARG A 86 -5.60 14.69 -0.34
CA ARG A 86 -4.98 14.64 -1.66
C ARG A 86 -3.46 14.65 -1.58
N ASN A 87 -2.92 15.42 -0.64
CA ASN A 87 -1.48 15.48 -0.42
C ASN A 87 -0.94 14.13 0.02
N LYS A 88 -1.63 13.46 0.95
CA LYS A 88 -1.21 12.14 1.42
C LYS A 88 -1.33 11.10 0.32
N ILE A 89 -2.36 11.16 -0.51
CA ILE A 89 -2.53 10.26 -1.65
C ILE A 89 -1.40 10.45 -2.66
N ALA A 90 -1.01 11.70 -2.92
CA ALA A 90 0.11 11.99 -3.82
C ALA A 90 1.41 11.37 -3.29
N ILE A 91 1.60 11.37 -1.97
CA ILE A 91 2.77 10.72 -1.35
C ILE A 91 2.69 9.21 -1.56
N CYS A 92 1.51 8.60 -1.38
CA CYS A 92 1.33 7.17 -1.62
C CYS A 92 1.70 6.80 -3.05
N GLU A 93 1.26 7.60 -4.00
CA GLU A 93 1.56 7.41 -5.42
C GLU A 93 3.07 7.47 -5.66
N SER A 94 3.71 8.49 -5.11
CA SER A 94 5.15 8.69 -5.26
C SER A 94 5.94 7.54 -4.65
N GLU A 95 5.56 7.08 -3.47
CA GLU A 95 6.28 5.99 -2.79
C GLU A 95 6.07 4.65 -3.49
N ALA A 96 4.90 4.42 -4.07
CA ALA A 96 4.67 3.23 -4.87
C ALA A 96 5.55 3.24 -6.12
N SER A 97 5.65 4.39 -6.78
CA SER A 97 6.52 4.56 -7.94
C SER A 97 7.99 4.33 -7.57
N GLU A 98 8.41 4.85 -6.43
CA GLU A 98 9.79 4.65 -5.96
C GLU A 98 10.05 3.18 -5.63
N THR A 99 9.08 2.49 -5.05
CA THR A 99 9.23 1.05 -4.78
C THR A 99 9.43 0.27 -6.07
N GLN A 100 8.67 0.61 -7.12
CA GLN A 100 8.85 -0.01 -8.44
C GLN A 100 10.26 0.22 -8.97
N TYR A 101 10.77 1.41 -8.80
CA TYR A 101 12.13 1.74 -9.22
C TYR A 101 13.15 0.83 -8.52
N TRP A 102 13.03 0.65 -7.22
CA TRP A 102 13.98 -0.21 -6.50
C TRP A 102 13.85 -1.67 -6.92
N LEU A 103 12.64 -2.14 -7.22
CA LEU A 103 12.46 -3.50 -7.76
C LEU A 103 13.17 -3.66 -9.09
N GLU A 104 13.12 -2.65 -9.94
CA GLU A 104 13.84 -2.68 -11.22
C GLU A 104 15.35 -2.67 -11.01
N VAL A 105 15.81 -1.89 -10.05
CA VAL A 105 17.25 -1.80 -9.73
C VAL A 105 17.80 -3.15 -9.27
N ILE A 106 17.09 -3.85 -8.37
CA ILE A 106 17.61 -5.13 -7.86
C ILE A 106 17.63 -6.21 -8.93
N VAL A 107 16.72 -6.15 -9.90
CA VAL A 107 16.78 -7.04 -11.08
C VAL A 107 17.96 -6.66 -11.95
N GLY A 108 18.16 -5.37 -12.20
CA GLY A 108 19.29 -4.89 -12.99
C GLY A 108 20.64 -5.25 -12.38
N MET A 109 20.72 -5.32 -11.06
CA MET A 109 21.92 -5.74 -10.35
C MET A 109 22.14 -7.26 -10.39
N GLY A 110 21.13 -8.00 -10.86
CA GLY A 110 21.21 -9.46 -10.86
C GLY A 110 21.03 -10.08 -9.47
N TRP A 111 20.58 -9.29 -8.48
CA TRP A 111 20.36 -9.80 -7.13
C TRP A 111 19.06 -10.62 -7.04
N LYS A 112 18.10 -10.32 -7.90
CA LYS A 112 16.85 -11.06 -8.04
C LYS A 112 16.52 -11.18 -9.51
N SER A 113 15.86 -12.26 -9.88
CA SER A 113 15.36 -12.40 -11.25
C SER A 113 14.04 -11.64 -11.39
N LYS A 114 13.67 -11.36 -12.61
CA LYS A 114 12.39 -10.72 -12.92
C LYS A 114 11.24 -11.55 -12.35
N ASP A 115 11.31 -12.88 -12.51
CA ASP A 115 10.25 -13.78 -12.03
C ASP A 115 10.11 -13.72 -10.50
N GLU A 116 11.24 -13.60 -9.80
CA GLU A 116 11.22 -13.56 -8.34
C GLU A 116 10.51 -12.33 -7.79
N ILE A 117 10.57 -11.21 -8.49
CA ILE A 117 9.97 -9.95 -8.00
C ILE A 117 8.63 -9.64 -8.66
N GLN A 118 8.21 -10.46 -9.64
CA GLN A 118 7.03 -10.13 -10.42
C GLN A 118 5.76 -9.95 -9.57
N PRO A 119 5.48 -10.80 -8.56
CA PRO A 119 4.30 -10.58 -7.74
C PRO A 119 4.28 -9.23 -7.05
N GLU A 120 5.41 -8.80 -6.49
CA GLU A 120 5.52 -7.49 -5.84
C GLU A 120 5.45 -6.36 -6.84
N TYR A 121 6.03 -6.54 -8.00
CA TYR A 121 5.99 -5.55 -9.07
C TYR A 121 4.56 -5.32 -9.56
N ASP A 122 3.83 -6.41 -9.77
CA ASP A 122 2.44 -6.33 -10.23
C ASP A 122 1.55 -5.67 -9.18
N GLU A 123 1.73 -6.04 -7.91
CA GLU A 123 0.98 -5.41 -6.83
C GLU A 123 1.28 -3.92 -6.75
N CYS A 124 2.54 -3.55 -6.90
CA CYS A 124 2.96 -2.16 -6.90
C CYS A 124 2.29 -1.38 -8.03
N SER A 125 2.22 -1.96 -9.23
CA SER A 125 1.55 -1.35 -10.38
C SER A 125 0.08 -1.12 -10.11
N GLU A 126 -0.60 -2.09 -9.49
CA GLU A 126 -2.02 -1.97 -9.16
C GLU A 126 -2.24 -0.89 -8.09
N LEU A 127 -1.40 -0.86 -7.06
CA LEU A 127 -1.50 0.16 -6.02
C LEU A 127 -1.28 1.55 -6.61
N LEU A 128 -0.28 1.69 -7.47
CA LEU A 128 0.00 2.97 -8.13
C LEU A 128 -1.20 3.45 -8.92
N ALA A 129 -1.82 2.56 -9.70
CA ALA A 129 -3.02 2.90 -10.47
C ALA A 129 -4.18 3.30 -9.57
N LEU A 130 -4.37 2.61 -8.45
CA LEU A 130 -5.41 2.96 -7.49
C LEU A 130 -5.19 4.35 -6.89
N PHE A 131 -3.97 4.67 -6.48
CA PHE A 131 -3.68 5.99 -5.91
C PHE A 131 -3.82 7.09 -6.94
N THR A 132 -3.42 6.84 -8.18
CA THR A 132 -3.64 7.80 -9.26
C THR A 132 -5.12 8.06 -9.45
N SER A 133 -5.94 7.03 -9.47
CA SER A 133 -7.39 7.14 -9.60
C SER A 133 -8.01 7.89 -8.43
N ILE A 134 -7.61 7.55 -7.20
CA ILE A 134 -8.12 8.23 -5.99
C ILE A 134 -7.74 9.70 -6.01
N GLY A 135 -6.51 10.02 -6.41
CA GLY A 135 -6.01 11.39 -6.44
C GLY A 135 -6.70 12.28 -7.47
N ASN A 136 -7.30 11.67 -8.48
CA ASN A 136 -7.99 12.41 -9.55
C ASN A 136 -9.46 12.70 -9.24
N ARG A 137 -9.94 12.29 -8.08
CA ARG A 137 -11.31 12.59 -7.64
C ARG A 137 -11.34 13.92 -6.89
#